data_aa28c98ee66f262e1eea712c0ee62ffc
#
_entry.id   aa28c98ee66f262e1eea712c0ee62ffc
#
_cell.length_a   1.000
_cell.length_b   1.000
_cell.length_c   1.000
_cell.angle_alpha   90.00
_cell.angle_beta   90.00
_cell.angle_gamma   90.00
#
_symmetry.space_group_name_H-M   'P 1'
#
loop_
_entity.id
_entity.type
_entity.pdbx_description
1 polymer ?
#
loop_
_entity_poly.entity_id
_entity_poly.type
_entity_poly.pdbx_seq_one_letter_code
_entity_poly.pdbx_strand_id
1 'polypeptide(L)'
;MPFKYHAGHRHHTLLRVLSRPKPRYRVTNRSEYDASLKRRGSLTVWFTDEAIQAWRAEPRTTPGGQSHYSALAITTALTMRMVFHLALRQTEGLIESVIGLLGLDLEVPDYSTLSRRGKTLEVPPLRRPATGPLHLLVDSTGLKLGGAGEWLIEKHGTSRRRSWRKLHIGVDADSGEIVAAEVSGKDIDDAAMVDALLDQIDDPITAFIADGGYDQDRVSDAVAERDPDTAILVPPRLGAVVSASAETAPTQRDHHLRMIAERGLIAWQKASGYNLRAKVEASISRYKRVIGDTLRSRTDRTEATEIALAAATLNRMLGLGRPSYVRIA
;
A
#
# COMPACT_ATOMS: atom_id res chain seq x y z
N MET A 1 3.75 10.37 -64.84
CA MET A 1 4.91 9.54 -64.43
C MET A 1 4.87 9.37 -62.92
N PRO A 2 4.65 8.19 -62.40
CA PRO A 2 4.58 7.99 -60.97
C PRO A 2 5.95 7.59 -60.38
N PHE A 3 6.33 8.26 -59.32
CA PHE A 3 7.54 7.95 -58.54
C PHE A 3 7.36 6.64 -57.74
N LYS A 4 8.24 5.68 -58.00
CA LYS A 4 8.36 4.43 -57.24
C LYS A 4 9.18 4.69 -55.97
N TYR A 5 8.57 4.52 -54.80
CA TYR A 5 9.28 4.38 -53.52
C TYR A 5 9.84 2.98 -53.38
N HIS A 6 11.15 2.85 -53.28
CA HIS A 6 11.82 1.62 -52.91
C HIS A 6 11.76 1.46 -51.36
N ALA A 7 11.00 0.49 -50.88
CA ALA A 7 11.02 0.08 -49.51
C ALA A 7 12.28 -0.75 -49.24
N GLY A 8 13.24 -0.17 -48.52
CA GLY A 8 14.39 -0.89 -47.98
C GLY A 8 13.99 -1.83 -46.88
N HIS A 9 14.12 -3.14 -47.10
CA HIS A 9 13.98 -4.16 -46.06
C HIS A 9 15.13 -4.04 -45.08
N ARG A 10 14.84 -3.51 -43.88
CA ARG A 10 15.72 -3.66 -42.71
C ARG A 10 15.44 -5.02 -42.08
N HIS A 11 16.37 -5.92 -42.20
CA HIS A 11 16.41 -7.15 -41.42
C HIS A 11 16.55 -6.79 -39.94
N HIS A 12 15.46 -6.79 -39.18
CA HIS A 12 15.49 -6.83 -37.74
C HIS A 12 15.85 -8.27 -37.34
N THR A 13 17.12 -8.51 -37.03
CA THR A 13 17.54 -9.69 -36.28
C THR A 13 16.97 -9.59 -34.88
N LEU A 14 15.82 -10.22 -34.64
CA LEU A 14 15.26 -10.44 -33.33
C LEU A 14 16.22 -11.33 -32.55
N LEU A 15 17.09 -10.74 -31.74
CA LEU A 15 17.77 -11.44 -30.67
C LEU A 15 16.70 -12.04 -29.76
N ARG A 16 16.48 -13.34 -29.93
CA ARG A 16 15.66 -14.17 -29.04
C ARG A 16 16.33 -14.12 -27.67
N VAL A 17 15.91 -13.17 -26.82
CA VAL A 17 16.26 -13.18 -25.40
C VAL A 17 15.73 -14.51 -24.87
N LEU A 18 16.63 -15.48 -24.66
CA LEU A 18 16.33 -16.72 -24.00
C LEU A 18 15.76 -16.37 -22.62
N SER A 19 14.44 -16.38 -22.47
CA SER A 19 13.80 -16.15 -21.19
C SER A 19 14.29 -17.24 -20.25
N ARG A 20 15.06 -16.84 -19.23
CA ARG A 20 15.44 -17.76 -18.17
C ARG A 20 14.17 -18.37 -17.58
N PRO A 21 14.11 -19.69 -17.37
CA PRO A 21 12.94 -20.32 -16.77
C PRO A 21 12.65 -19.63 -15.42
N LYS A 22 11.39 -19.24 -15.23
CA LYS A 22 10.98 -18.60 -13.97
C LYS A 22 11.25 -19.55 -12.81
N PRO A 23 11.89 -19.08 -11.72
CA PRO A 23 12.15 -19.94 -10.57
C PRO A 23 10.82 -20.46 -10.02
N ARG A 24 10.79 -21.74 -9.70
CA ARG A 24 9.63 -22.40 -9.07
C ARG A 24 9.80 -22.36 -7.56
N TYR A 25 8.70 -22.12 -6.87
CA TYR A 25 8.65 -22.07 -5.40
C TYR A 25 7.59 -23.04 -4.90
N ARG A 26 7.86 -23.67 -3.76
CA ARG A 26 6.92 -24.53 -3.05
C ARG A 26 6.64 -23.93 -1.67
N VAL A 27 5.37 -23.87 -1.30
CA VAL A 27 4.95 -23.48 0.07
C VAL A 27 5.30 -24.65 1.00
N THR A 28 6.03 -24.36 2.07
CA THR A 28 6.48 -25.38 3.04
C THR A 28 5.54 -25.53 4.23
N ASN A 29 4.85 -24.46 4.63
CA ASN A 29 3.90 -24.44 5.74
C ASN A 29 2.43 -24.44 5.27
N ARG A 30 2.08 -25.30 4.31
CA ARG A 30 0.78 -25.26 3.60
C ARG A 30 -0.41 -25.38 4.56
N SER A 31 -0.37 -26.32 5.51
CA SER A 31 -1.47 -26.54 6.46
C SER A 31 -1.74 -25.32 7.36
N GLU A 32 -0.68 -24.72 7.90
CA GLU A 32 -0.77 -23.52 8.74
C GLU A 32 -1.27 -22.32 7.93
N TYR A 33 -0.78 -22.18 6.70
CA TYR A 33 -1.20 -21.12 5.80
C TYR A 33 -2.67 -21.27 5.40
N ASP A 34 -3.14 -22.48 5.08
CA ASP A 34 -4.56 -22.75 4.78
C ASP A 34 -5.45 -22.46 5.99
N ALA A 35 -5.01 -22.82 7.20
CA ALA A 35 -5.70 -22.46 8.43
C ALA A 35 -5.78 -20.93 8.62
N SER A 36 -4.72 -20.20 8.30
CA SER A 36 -4.71 -18.74 8.35
C SER A 36 -5.69 -18.10 7.37
N LEU A 37 -5.80 -18.67 6.17
CA LEU A 37 -6.75 -18.21 5.15
C LEU A 37 -8.21 -18.38 5.61
N LYS A 38 -8.53 -19.51 6.24
CA LYS A 38 -9.86 -19.75 6.83
C LYS A 38 -10.17 -18.70 7.93
N ARG A 39 -9.19 -18.42 8.80
CA ARG A 39 -9.35 -17.44 9.88
C ARG A 39 -9.64 -16.03 9.36
N ARG A 40 -9.13 -15.63 8.20
CA ARG A 40 -9.41 -14.31 7.60
C ARG A 40 -10.90 -14.09 7.31
N GLY A 41 -11.67 -15.17 7.10
CA GLY A 41 -13.11 -15.11 6.93
C GLY A 41 -13.91 -15.28 8.24
N SER A 42 -13.24 -15.51 9.38
CA SER A 42 -13.92 -15.71 10.65
C SER A 42 -14.38 -14.38 11.25
N LEU A 43 -15.65 -14.31 11.61
CA LEU A 43 -16.22 -13.12 12.28
C LEU A 43 -15.50 -12.83 13.62
N THR A 44 -15.11 -13.85 14.38
CA THR A 44 -14.43 -13.68 15.68
C THR A 44 -13.06 -13.00 15.57
N VAL A 45 -12.44 -12.99 14.40
CA VAL A 45 -11.21 -12.24 14.16
C VAL A 45 -11.50 -10.74 14.05
N TRP A 46 -12.63 -10.37 13.49
CA TRP A 46 -12.96 -8.96 13.16
C TRP A 46 -13.89 -8.31 14.16
N PHE A 47 -14.73 -9.10 14.85
CA PHE A 47 -15.64 -8.67 15.91
C PHE A 47 -15.17 -9.31 17.21
N THR A 48 -14.29 -8.62 17.95
CA THR A 48 -13.57 -9.16 19.10
C THR A 48 -14.23 -8.79 20.41
N ASP A 49 -13.89 -9.51 21.48
CA ASP A 49 -14.40 -9.25 22.83
C ASP A 49 -14.07 -7.83 23.30
N GLU A 50 -12.87 -7.30 22.95
CA GLU A 50 -12.49 -5.92 23.26
C GLU A 50 -13.41 -4.92 22.55
N ALA A 51 -13.78 -5.20 21.28
CA ALA A 51 -14.70 -4.36 20.53
C ALA A 51 -16.11 -4.39 21.16
N ILE A 52 -16.55 -5.54 21.65
CA ILE A 52 -17.83 -5.70 22.36
C ILE A 52 -17.84 -4.90 23.66
N GLN A 53 -16.81 -5.06 24.48
CA GLN A 53 -16.69 -4.38 25.80
C GLN A 53 -16.60 -2.87 25.64
N ALA A 54 -15.85 -2.39 24.66
CA ALA A 54 -15.66 -0.96 24.38
C ALA A 54 -16.60 -0.43 23.28
N TRP A 55 -17.79 -1.02 23.07
CA TRP A 55 -18.70 -0.64 22.00
C TRP A 55 -19.30 0.73 22.17
N ARG A 56 -19.73 1.05 23.39
CA ARG A 56 -20.31 2.34 23.75
C ARG A 56 -19.20 3.36 23.98
N ALA A 57 -19.47 4.60 23.59
CA ALA A 57 -18.53 5.70 23.85
C ALA A 57 -18.55 6.08 25.34
N GLU A 58 -17.38 6.42 25.87
CA GLU A 58 -17.29 7.01 27.21
C GLU A 58 -18.04 8.36 27.26
N PRO A 59 -18.76 8.62 28.33
CA PRO A 59 -19.43 9.92 28.54
C PRO A 59 -18.41 11.07 28.49
N ARG A 60 -18.75 12.14 27.79
CA ARG A 60 -17.94 13.35 27.73
C ARG A 60 -18.48 14.42 28.64
N THR A 61 -17.60 15.21 29.25
CA THR A 61 -17.93 16.38 30.05
C THR A 61 -18.08 17.66 29.21
N THR A 62 -17.69 17.61 27.92
CA THR A 62 -17.77 18.74 27.00
C THR A 62 -19.22 19.00 26.55
N PRO A 63 -19.66 20.29 26.44
CA PRO A 63 -20.96 20.61 25.87
C PRO A 63 -21.14 20.09 24.44
N GLY A 64 -22.37 19.70 24.10
CA GLY A 64 -22.75 19.22 22.77
C GLY A 64 -23.31 17.81 22.77
N GLY A 65 -23.64 17.30 21.59
CA GLY A 65 -24.15 15.93 21.41
C GLY A 65 -23.11 14.89 21.80
N GLN A 66 -23.49 13.96 22.68
CA GLN A 66 -22.63 12.86 23.11
C GLN A 66 -22.49 11.81 21.97
N SER A 67 -21.27 11.31 21.81
CA SER A 67 -21.04 10.17 20.90
C SER A 67 -21.62 8.92 21.54
N HIS A 68 -22.49 8.20 20.84
CA HIS A 68 -23.10 6.96 21.35
C HIS A 68 -22.15 5.77 21.19
N TYR A 69 -21.44 5.73 20.06
CA TYR A 69 -20.49 4.67 19.69
C TYR A 69 -19.04 5.12 19.88
N SER A 70 -18.23 4.21 20.41
CA SER A 70 -16.79 4.43 20.55
C SER A 70 -16.07 4.51 19.17
N ALA A 71 -14.85 4.98 19.18
CA ALA A 71 -13.98 4.90 17.98
C ALA A 71 -13.75 3.43 17.57
N LEU A 72 -13.59 2.52 18.55
CA LEU A 72 -13.38 1.10 18.29
C LEU A 72 -14.59 0.44 17.64
N ALA A 73 -15.82 0.76 18.06
CA ALA A 73 -17.05 0.28 17.43
C ALA A 73 -17.13 0.68 15.96
N ILE A 74 -16.84 1.96 15.66
CA ILE A 74 -16.84 2.47 14.28
C ILE A 74 -15.71 1.84 13.44
N THR A 75 -14.51 1.70 14.02
CA THR A 75 -13.38 1.01 13.37
C THR A 75 -13.74 -0.43 13.04
N THR A 76 -14.32 -1.17 13.98
CA THR A 76 -14.77 -2.55 13.80
C THR A 76 -15.79 -2.65 12.67
N ALA A 77 -16.81 -1.80 12.68
CA ALA A 77 -17.84 -1.78 11.63
C ALA A 77 -17.25 -1.49 10.24
N LEU A 78 -16.38 -0.48 10.12
CA LEU A 78 -15.74 -0.12 8.86
C LEU A 78 -14.72 -1.18 8.41
N THR A 79 -14.03 -1.86 9.33
CA THR A 79 -13.15 -2.99 9.01
C THR A 79 -13.95 -4.17 8.48
N MET A 80 -15.08 -4.53 9.11
CA MET A 80 -15.99 -5.57 8.60
C MET A 80 -16.53 -5.22 7.21
N ARG A 81 -16.95 -3.97 7.00
CA ARG A 81 -17.32 -3.47 5.67
C ARG A 81 -16.25 -3.76 4.62
N MET A 82 -15.00 -3.54 4.97
CA MET A 82 -13.87 -3.71 4.07
C MET A 82 -13.57 -5.18 3.78
N VAL A 83 -13.46 -5.98 4.83
CA VAL A 83 -13.16 -7.43 4.74
C VAL A 83 -14.22 -8.18 3.94
N PHE A 84 -15.50 -7.85 4.15
CA PHE A 84 -16.63 -8.51 3.48
C PHE A 84 -17.16 -7.76 2.26
N HIS A 85 -16.48 -6.69 1.83
CA HIS A 85 -16.82 -5.89 0.63
C HIS A 85 -18.26 -5.32 0.62
N LEU A 86 -18.78 -4.94 1.78
CA LEU A 86 -20.18 -4.52 1.94
C LEU A 86 -20.40 -3.02 1.63
N ALA A 87 -21.61 -2.66 1.20
CA ALA A 87 -22.09 -1.28 1.28
C ALA A 87 -22.43 -0.93 2.73
N LEU A 88 -22.48 0.39 3.09
CA LEU A 88 -22.70 0.82 4.48
C LEU A 88 -24.00 0.24 5.10
N ARG A 89 -25.11 0.22 4.34
CA ARG A 89 -26.38 -0.39 4.81
C ARG A 89 -26.28 -1.89 5.02
N GLN A 90 -25.53 -2.58 4.17
CA GLN A 90 -25.28 -4.03 4.36
C GLN A 90 -24.37 -4.28 5.55
N THR A 91 -23.46 -3.36 5.85
CA THR A 91 -22.60 -3.43 7.05
C THR A 91 -23.44 -3.31 8.31
N GLU A 92 -24.36 -2.35 8.36
CA GLU A 92 -25.34 -2.20 9.43
C GLU A 92 -26.10 -3.52 9.66
N GLY A 93 -26.73 -4.08 8.64
CA GLY A 93 -27.47 -5.35 8.74
C GLY A 93 -26.61 -6.57 9.12
N LEU A 94 -25.33 -6.62 8.67
CA LEU A 94 -24.41 -7.68 9.12
C LEU A 94 -24.12 -7.57 10.63
N ILE A 95 -23.84 -6.37 11.12
CA ILE A 95 -23.53 -6.13 12.53
C ILE A 95 -24.76 -6.43 13.39
N GLU A 96 -25.93 -5.97 12.98
CA GLU A 96 -27.21 -6.28 13.63
C GLU A 96 -27.40 -7.82 13.77
N SER A 97 -27.17 -8.55 12.68
CA SER A 97 -27.26 -10.00 12.68
C SER A 97 -26.23 -10.65 13.62
N VAL A 98 -24.99 -10.16 13.64
CA VAL A 98 -23.93 -10.70 14.52
C VAL A 98 -24.25 -10.44 15.99
N ILE A 99 -24.68 -9.22 16.33
CA ILE A 99 -25.09 -8.85 17.69
C ILE A 99 -26.27 -9.70 18.15
N GLY A 100 -27.29 -9.87 17.29
CA GLY A 100 -28.45 -10.72 17.58
C GLY A 100 -28.08 -12.18 17.77
N LEU A 101 -27.25 -12.77 16.93
CA LEU A 101 -26.79 -14.16 17.05
C LEU A 101 -25.95 -14.41 18.31
N LEU A 102 -25.21 -13.40 18.76
CA LEU A 102 -24.41 -13.47 20.01
C LEU A 102 -25.23 -13.17 21.26
N GLY A 103 -26.50 -12.78 21.11
CA GLY A 103 -27.38 -12.42 22.25
C GLY A 103 -26.91 -11.19 23.01
N LEU A 104 -26.23 -10.25 22.33
CA LEU A 104 -25.66 -9.04 22.94
C LEU A 104 -26.69 -7.91 22.96
N ASP A 105 -26.75 -7.18 24.10
CA ASP A 105 -27.53 -5.93 24.22
C ASP A 105 -26.69 -4.73 23.79
N LEU A 106 -26.44 -4.64 22.47
CA LEU A 106 -25.67 -3.55 21.87
C LEU A 106 -26.48 -2.91 20.74
N GLU A 107 -26.46 -1.59 20.72
CA GLU A 107 -27.05 -0.84 19.59
C GLU A 107 -26.10 -0.88 18.37
N VAL A 108 -26.69 -0.81 17.18
CA VAL A 108 -25.96 -0.87 15.91
C VAL A 108 -25.83 0.54 15.32
N PRO A 109 -24.62 0.97 14.94
CA PRO A 109 -24.44 2.24 14.26
C PRO A 109 -25.09 2.18 12.85
N ASP A 110 -26.03 3.05 12.60
CA ASP A 110 -26.65 3.18 11.28
C ASP A 110 -25.64 3.63 10.20
N TYR A 111 -26.00 3.39 8.94
CA TYR A 111 -25.13 3.72 7.81
C TYR A 111 -24.74 5.19 7.73
N SER A 112 -25.58 6.12 8.21
CA SER A 112 -25.32 7.56 8.20
C SER A 112 -24.30 7.91 9.29
N THR A 113 -24.39 7.28 10.45
CA THR A 113 -23.42 7.38 11.53
C THR A 113 -22.07 6.83 11.10
N LEU A 114 -22.02 5.65 10.46
CA LEU A 114 -20.79 5.10 9.90
C LEU A 114 -20.16 6.06 8.88
N SER A 115 -20.96 6.62 7.98
CA SER A 115 -20.48 7.59 6.99
C SER A 115 -19.96 8.88 7.62
N ARG A 116 -20.67 9.44 8.60
CA ARG A 116 -20.29 10.65 9.30
C ARG A 116 -19.05 10.45 10.16
N ARG A 117 -19.04 9.40 10.97
CA ARG A 117 -17.93 9.07 11.88
C ARG A 117 -16.67 8.65 11.12
N GLY A 118 -16.79 8.01 9.96
CA GLY A 118 -15.65 7.71 9.08
C GLY A 118 -14.87 8.95 8.63
N LYS A 119 -15.48 10.14 8.64
CA LYS A 119 -14.78 11.40 8.34
C LYS A 119 -13.88 11.90 9.49
N THR A 120 -14.20 11.52 10.71
CA THR A 120 -13.54 12.02 11.93
C THR A 120 -12.83 10.90 12.69
N LEU A 121 -12.81 9.69 12.14
CA LEU A 121 -12.18 8.56 12.76
C LEU A 121 -10.65 8.72 12.69
N GLU A 122 -10.04 8.69 13.85
CA GLU A 122 -8.59 8.60 13.99
C GLU A 122 -8.23 7.11 14.00
N VAL A 123 -7.65 6.65 12.90
CA VAL A 123 -7.13 5.28 12.80
C VAL A 123 -5.77 5.27 13.48
N PRO A 124 -5.53 4.35 14.44
CA PRO A 124 -4.22 4.25 15.07
C PRO A 124 -3.10 4.08 14.04
N PRO A 125 -1.92 4.66 14.28
CA PRO A 125 -0.78 4.52 13.39
C PRO A 125 -0.42 3.05 13.18
N LEU A 126 0.09 2.75 11.99
CA LEU A 126 0.53 1.42 11.61
C LEU A 126 1.81 1.09 12.39
N ARG A 127 1.68 0.33 13.47
CA ARG A 127 2.83 -0.07 14.28
C ARG A 127 3.45 -1.33 13.71
N ARG A 128 4.77 -1.31 13.60
CA ARG A 128 5.58 -2.45 13.24
C ARG A 128 5.84 -3.31 14.49
N PRO A 129 5.42 -4.59 14.52
CA PRO A 129 5.68 -5.46 15.67
C PRO A 129 7.12 -6.00 15.68
N ALA A 130 7.82 -5.93 14.55
CA ALA A 130 9.19 -6.42 14.44
C ALA A 130 10.18 -5.46 15.13
N THR A 131 11.11 -6.01 15.89
CA THR A 131 12.27 -5.31 16.43
C THR A 131 13.46 -5.50 15.48
N GLY A 132 14.24 -4.46 15.24
CA GLY A 132 15.42 -4.51 14.38
C GLY A 132 15.37 -3.48 13.24
N PRO A 133 16.36 -3.47 12.36
CA PRO A 133 16.47 -2.47 11.30
C PRO A 133 15.29 -2.51 10.34
N LEU A 134 14.80 -1.34 9.92
CA LEU A 134 13.74 -1.23 8.93
C LEU A 134 14.34 -1.08 7.53
N HIS A 135 14.06 -2.03 6.65
CA HIS A 135 14.30 -1.91 5.22
C HIS A 135 13.00 -1.46 4.55
N LEU A 136 12.86 -0.15 4.37
CA LEU A 136 11.64 0.48 3.85
C LEU A 136 11.56 0.37 2.33
N LEU A 137 10.54 -0.31 1.84
CA LEU A 137 10.20 -0.38 0.43
C LEU A 137 9.09 0.62 0.12
N VAL A 138 9.31 1.54 -0.83
CA VAL A 138 8.31 2.54 -1.21
C VAL A 138 7.90 2.35 -2.66
N ASP A 139 6.58 2.44 -2.90
CA ASP A 139 6.01 2.40 -4.25
C ASP A 139 4.61 3.03 -4.25
N SER A 140 4.10 3.36 -5.43
CA SER A 140 2.77 3.91 -5.61
C SER A 140 1.92 3.11 -6.59
N THR A 141 0.60 3.28 -6.50
CA THR A 141 -0.32 2.66 -7.45
C THR A 141 -1.59 3.47 -7.62
N GLY A 142 -2.15 3.45 -8.83
CA GLY A 142 -3.45 4.06 -9.10
C GLY A 142 -4.61 3.26 -8.51
N LEU A 143 -5.54 3.98 -7.86
CA LEU A 143 -6.84 3.49 -7.43
C LEU A 143 -7.95 4.27 -8.14
N LYS A 144 -8.99 3.57 -8.57
CA LYS A 144 -10.19 4.18 -9.16
C LYS A 144 -11.02 4.85 -8.06
N LEU A 145 -11.76 5.89 -8.40
CA LEU A 145 -12.82 6.40 -7.54
C LEU A 145 -14.14 5.73 -7.91
N GLY A 146 -14.73 5.01 -6.96
CA GLY A 146 -16.02 4.36 -7.11
C GLY A 146 -17.17 5.37 -7.10
N GLY A 147 -18.20 5.13 -7.90
CA GLY A 147 -19.44 5.92 -7.90
C GLY A 147 -20.32 5.68 -9.12
N ALA A 148 -21.52 6.22 -9.06
CA ALA A 148 -22.54 6.14 -10.14
C ALA A 148 -22.05 6.69 -11.50
N GLY A 149 -20.89 7.38 -11.51
CA GLY A 149 -20.31 7.95 -12.72
C GLY A 149 -19.80 6.93 -13.73
N GLU A 150 -19.34 5.76 -13.34
CA GLU A 150 -18.82 4.76 -14.30
C GLU A 150 -19.92 4.26 -15.24
N TRP A 151 -21.07 3.88 -14.71
CA TRP A 151 -22.19 3.43 -15.52
C TRP A 151 -22.76 4.55 -16.43
N LEU A 152 -22.83 5.79 -15.90
CA LEU A 152 -23.27 6.96 -16.68
C LEU A 152 -22.26 7.33 -17.80
N ILE A 153 -20.97 7.17 -17.55
CA ILE A 153 -19.91 7.41 -18.53
C ILE A 153 -19.96 6.34 -19.63
N GLU A 154 -20.16 5.09 -19.24
CA GLU A 154 -20.24 3.96 -20.16
C GLU A 154 -21.49 4.04 -21.04
N LYS A 155 -22.63 4.48 -20.46
CA LYS A 155 -23.92 4.59 -21.15
C LYS A 155 -24.08 5.87 -21.98
N HIS A 156 -23.47 6.98 -21.58
CA HIS A 156 -23.70 8.31 -22.17
C HIS A 156 -22.46 8.95 -22.80
N GLY A 157 -21.34 8.23 -22.90
CA GLY A 157 -20.15 8.66 -23.67
C GLY A 157 -19.58 10.02 -23.27
N THR A 158 -19.76 10.42 -22.01
CA THR A 158 -19.21 11.71 -21.56
C THR A 158 -17.70 11.64 -21.40
N SER A 159 -16.99 12.62 -21.94
CA SER A 159 -15.54 12.79 -21.88
C SER A 159 -14.97 13.10 -20.49
N ARG A 160 -15.70 12.81 -19.41
CA ARG A 160 -15.17 12.91 -18.05
C ARG A 160 -14.13 11.83 -17.86
N ARG A 161 -12.85 12.25 -17.86
CA ARG A 161 -11.73 11.41 -17.48
C ARG A 161 -12.04 10.75 -16.15
N ARG A 162 -11.89 9.42 -16.08
CA ARG A 162 -11.97 8.67 -14.83
C ARG A 162 -11.08 9.36 -13.80
N SER A 163 -11.65 9.68 -12.65
CA SER A 163 -10.89 10.28 -11.57
C SER A 163 -10.11 9.18 -10.87
N TRP A 164 -8.81 9.34 -10.79
CA TRP A 164 -7.90 8.41 -10.12
C TRP A 164 -7.29 9.09 -8.92
N ARG A 165 -7.01 8.30 -7.91
CA ARG A 165 -6.13 8.65 -6.80
C ARG A 165 -4.89 7.79 -6.86
N LYS A 166 -3.81 8.26 -6.27
CA LYS A 166 -2.61 7.46 -6.05
C LYS A 166 -2.58 7.00 -4.60
N LEU A 167 -2.38 5.70 -4.40
CA LEU A 167 -2.01 5.11 -3.13
C LEU A 167 -0.49 5.00 -3.08
N HIS A 168 0.13 5.60 -2.09
CA HIS A 168 1.55 5.47 -1.77
C HIS A 168 1.67 4.59 -0.54
N ILE A 169 2.56 3.60 -0.56
CA ILE A 169 2.79 2.70 0.57
C ILE A 169 4.26 2.57 0.89
N GLY A 170 4.54 2.55 2.20
CA GLY A 170 5.79 2.09 2.77
C GLY A 170 5.61 0.69 3.34
N VAL A 171 6.47 -0.25 2.98
CA VAL A 171 6.39 -1.66 3.38
C VAL A 171 7.72 -2.09 3.99
N ASP A 172 7.68 -2.73 5.15
CA ASP A 172 8.86 -3.39 5.71
C ASP A 172 9.23 -4.62 4.86
N ALA A 173 10.44 -4.64 4.34
CA ALA A 173 10.93 -5.71 3.48
C ALA A 173 10.97 -7.08 4.18
N ASP A 174 11.12 -7.11 5.49
CA ASP A 174 11.31 -8.35 6.25
C ASP A 174 9.98 -8.95 6.70
N SER A 175 9.11 -8.15 7.30
CA SER A 175 7.79 -8.59 7.73
C SER A 175 6.77 -8.61 6.60
N GLY A 176 6.91 -7.75 5.58
CA GLY A 176 5.92 -7.49 4.54
C GLY A 176 4.72 -6.70 5.03
N GLU A 177 4.81 -6.08 6.19
CA GLU A 177 3.77 -5.21 6.74
C GLU A 177 3.83 -3.82 6.09
N ILE A 178 2.68 -3.22 5.93
CA ILE A 178 2.55 -1.82 5.51
C ILE A 178 2.80 -0.98 6.76
N VAL A 179 3.84 -0.16 6.74
CA VAL A 179 4.24 0.69 7.87
C VAL A 179 3.85 2.15 7.66
N ALA A 180 3.58 2.55 6.41
CA ALA A 180 3.06 3.86 6.06
C ALA A 180 2.13 3.74 4.85
N ALA A 181 1.09 4.56 4.80
CA ALA A 181 0.15 4.59 3.67
C ALA A 181 -0.47 5.98 3.52
N GLU A 182 -0.40 6.53 2.31
CA GLU A 182 -0.97 7.83 1.96
C GLU A 182 -1.74 7.80 0.66
N VAL A 183 -2.69 8.74 0.52
CA VAL A 183 -3.46 8.94 -0.71
C VAL A 183 -3.23 10.35 -1.26
N SER A 184 -3.01 10.45 -2.55
CA SER A 184 -2.84 11.74 -3.21
C SER A 184 -3.67 11.86 -4.49
N GLY A 185 -3.76 13.10 -5.01
CA GLY A 185 -4.30 13.36 -6.34
C GLY A 185 -3.43 12.72 -7.42
N LYS A 186 -4.04 12.39 -8.55
CA LYS A 186 -3.36 11.75 -9.69
C LYS A 186 -2.18 12.55 -10.25
N ASP A 187 -2.20 13.87 -10.09
CA ASP A 187 -1.22 14.80 -10.65
C ASP A 187 -0.06 15.12 -9.68
N ILE A 188 -0.10 14.56 -8.46
CA ILE A 188 0.98 14.69 -7.46
C ILE A 188 2.12 13.74 -7.83
N ASP A 189 3.35 14.24 -7.82
CA ASP A 189 4.54 13.41 -8.04
C ASP A 189 4.74 12.44 -6.87
N ASP A 190 5.12 11.20 -7.17
CA ASP A 190 5.30 10.15 -6.15
C ASP A 190 6.40 10.51 -5.16
N ALA A 191 7.49 11.14 -5.62
CA ALA A 191 8.56 11.65 -4.78
C ALA A 191 8.09 12.74 -3.79
N ALA A 192 7.01 13.46 -4.11
CA ALA A 192 6.45 14.48 -3.23
C ALA A 192 5.76 13.91 -1.98
N MET A 193 5.48 12.61 -1.99
CA MET A 193 4.77 11.94 -0.88
C MET A 193 5.73 11.22 0.08
N VAL A 194 7.05 11.29 -0.18
CA VAL A 194 8.05 10.60 0.66
C VAL A 194 8.06 11.14 2.07
N ASP A 195 8.03 12.47 2.25
CA ASP A 195 7.99 13.10 3.57
C ASP A 195 6.79 12.59 4.38
N ALA A 196 5.59 12.63 3.79
CA ALA A 196 4.36 12.18 4.44
C ALA A 196 4.35 10.67 4.78
N LEU A 197 5.08 9.85 4.04
CA LEU A 197 5.29 8.44 4.40
C LEU A 197 6.30 8.28 5.54
N LEU A 198 7.39 9.03 5.49
CA LEU A 198 8.42 9.00 6.53
C LEU A 198 7.89 9.48 7.87
N ASP A 199 7.03 10.51 7.89
CA ASP A 199 6.41 11.06 9.10
C ASP A 199 5.54 10.05 9.86
N GLN A 200 5.07 8.98 9.20
CA GLN A 200 4.28 7.91 9.84
C GLN A 200 5.15 6.83 10.50
N ILE A 201 6.47 6.89 10.34
CA ILE A 201 7.39 5.83 10.76
C ILE A 201 8.25 6.36 11.90
N ASP A 202 8.16 5.75 13.08
CA ASP A 202 9.01 6.10 14.24
C ASP A 202 10.33 5.32 14.25
N ASP A 203 10.38 4.14 13.62
CA ASP A 203 11.55 3.26 13.60
C ASP A 203 12.72 3.84 12.80
N PRO A 204 13.98 3.57 13.19
CA PRO A 204 15.15 3.87 12.37
C PRO A 204 15.13 3.11 11.05
N ILE A 205 15.44 3.81 9.96
CA ILE A 205 15.43 3.25 8.60
C ILE A 205 16.86 2.92 8.19
N THR A 206 17.17 1.64 7.99
CA THR A 206 18.49 1.19 7.54
C THR A 206 18.63 1.25 6.02
N ALA A 207 17.56 1.00 5.29
CA ALA A 207 17.55 1.10 3.84
C ALA A 207 16.21 1.65 3.34
N PHE A 208 16.27 2.58 2.40
CA PHE A 208 15.15 3.11 1.62
C PHE A 208 15.27 2.58 0.19
N ILE A 209 14.27 1.84 -0.28
CA ILE A 209 14.29 1.16 -1.57
C ILE A 209 13.05 1.57 -2.37
N ALA A 210 13.25 2.23 -3.51
CA ALA A 210 12.17 2.67 -4.39
C ALA A 210 12.58 2.55 -5.87
N ASP A 211 11.65 2.78 -6.79
CA ASP A 211 11.98 2.76 -8.22
C ASP A 211 12.65 4.05 -8.71
N GLY A 212 13.06 4.06 -9.98
CA GLY A 212 13.73 5.23 -10.58
C GLY A 212 12.86 6.49 -10.67
N GLY A 213 11.56 6.41 -10.43
CA GLY A 213 10.69 7.57 -10.26
C GLY A 213 11.07 8.43 -9.06
N TYR A 214 11.67 7.80 -8.05
CA TYR A 214 12.15 8.43 -6.82
C TYR A 214 13.61 8.90 -6.91
N ASP A 215 14.31 8.78 -8.06
CA ASP A 215 15.66 9.35 -8.27
C ASP A 215 15.59 10.87 -8.38
N GLN A 216 15.42 11.54 -7.25
CA GLN A 216 15.30 12.98 -7.10
C GLN A 216 16.02 13.43 -5.82
N ASP A 217 16.68 14.59 -5.88
CA ASP A 217 17.47 15.13 -4.75
C ASP A 217 16.58 15.28 -3.50
N ARG A 218 15.36 15.80 -3.66
CA ARG A 218 14.39 15.92 -2.56
C ARG A 218 14.15 14.61 -1.78
N VAL A 219 14.16 13.46 -2.47
CA VAL A 219 13.98 12.16 -1.81
C VAL A 219 15.22 11.78 -1.02
N SER A 220 16.39 12.01 -1.60
CA SER A 220 17.66 11.77 -0.92
C SER A 220 17.81 12.66 0.29
N ASP A 221 17.43 13.92 0.18
CA ASP A 221 17.50 14.91 1.26
C ASP A 221 16.54 14.53 2.39
N ALA A 222 15.27 14.22 2.09
CA ALA A 222 14.27 13.81 3.08
C ALA A 222 14.68 12.54 3.86
N VAL A 223 15.24 11.56 3.16
CA VAL A 223 15.71 10.32 3.80
C VAL A 223 16.94 10.59 4.65
N ALA A 224 17.91 11.39 4.16
CA ALA A 224 19.13 11.71 4.88
C ALA A 224 18.89 12.65 6.08
N GLU A 225 17.93 13.57 5.99
CA GLU A 225 17.53 14.44 7.11
C GLU A 225 16.96 13.62 8.27
N ARG A 226 16.19 12.56 7.95
CA ARG A 226 15.64 11.67 8.96
C ARG A 226 16.70 10.75 9.58
N ASP A 227 17.53 10.13 8.76
CA ASP A 227 18.60 9.24 9.18
C ASP A 227 19.74 9.27 8.15
N PRO A 228 20.84 9.96 8.45
CA PRO A 228 21.96 10.14 7.51
C PRO A 228 22.66 8.84 7.11
N ASP A 229 22.54 7.78 7.92
CA ASP A 229 23.16 6.48 7.68
C ASP A 229 22.30 5.55 6.83
N THR A 230 21.07 5.97 6.46
CA THR A 230 20.18 5.18 5.62
C THR A 230 20.79 4.91 4.23
N ALA A 231 20.82 3.64 3.83
CA ALA A 231 21.19 3.26 2.47
C ALA A 231 20.04 3.58 1.51
N ILE A 232 20.26 4.48 0.54
CA ILE A 232 19.25 4.89 -0.46
C ILE A 232 19.46 4.06 -1.74
N LEU A 233 18.61 3.07 -1.96
CA LEU A 233 18.69 2.12 -3.07
C LEU A 233 17.63 2.44 -4.13
N VAL A 234 17.87 3.50 -4.87
CA VAL A 234 17.04 3.97 -5.98
C VAL A 234 17.86 3.89 -7.26
N PRO A 235 17.39 3.21 -8.31
CA PRO A 235 18.12 3.14 -9.57
C PRO A 235 18.13 4.52 -10.24
N PRO A 236 19.29 5.00 -10.68
CA PRO A 236 19.39 6.26 -11.40
C PRO A 236 18.54 6.26 -12.66
N ARG A 237 17.92 7.40 -12.98
CA ARG A 237 17.14 7.57 -14.21
C ARG A 237 18.01 7.43 -15.46
N LEU A 238 17.39 7.08 -16.57
CA LEU A 238 18.07 7.00 -17.85
C LEU A 238 18.72 8.37 -18.20
N GLY A 239 20.01 8.35 -18.52
CA GLY A 239 20.78 9.56 -18.80
C GLY A 239 21.29 10.31 -17.56
N ALA A 240 21.11 9.74 -16.36
CA ALA A 240 21.68 10.29 -15.15
C ALA A 240 23.23 10.34 -15.21
N VAL A 241 23.80 11.46 -14.77
CA VAL A 241 25.23 11.67 -14.67
C VAL A 241 25.65 11.86 -13.20
N VAL A 242 26.90 11.61 -12.91
CA VAL A 242 27.48 11.87 -11.58
C VAL A 242 27.40 13.37 -11.25
N SER A 243 27.34 13.68 -9.97
CA SER A 243 27.27 15.07 -9.50
C SER A 243 28.55 15.82 -9.81
N ALA A 244 28.50 17.14 -9.81
CA ALA A 244 29.69 17.99 -9.97
C ALA A 244 30.72 17.79 -8.86
N SER A 245 30.26 17.37 -7.67
CA SER A 245 31.10 17.08 -6.50
C SER A 245 31.57 15.62 -6.42
N ALA A 246 31.27 14.78 -7.41
CA ALA A 246 31.56 13.34 -7.35
C ALA A 246 33.03 12.98 -7.09
N GLU A 247 33.98 13.84 -7.47
CA GLU A 247 35.42 13.60 -7.24
C GLU A 247 35.89 14.03 -5.84
N THR A 248 35.20 14.99 -5.20
CA THR A 248 35.61 15.57 -3.92
C THR A 248 34.75 15.09 -2.75
N ALA A 249 33.44 14.93 -3.00
CA ALA A 249 32.45 14.51 -2.02
C ALA A 249 31.36 13.66 -2.71
N PRO A 250 31.67 12.41 -3.08
CA PRO A 250 30.74 11.56 -3.82
C PRO A 250 29.52 11.20 -2.95
N THR A 251 28.34 11.31 -3.54
CA THR A 251 27.08 10.88 -2.93
C THR A 251 26.87 9.36 -3.07
N GLN A 252 25.91 8.79 -2.34
CA GLN A 252 25.48 7.40 -2.57
C GLN A 252 25.05 7.17 -4.03
N ARG A 253 24.35 8.14 -4.63
CA ARG A 253 23.93 8.12 -6.03
C ARG A 253 25.11 8.07 -7.00
N ASP A 254 26.20 8.81 -6.73
CA ASP A 254 27.42 8.78 -7.55
C ASP A 254 28.09 7.40 -7.50
N HIS A 255 28.12 6.77 -6.32
CA HIS A 255 28.61 5.41 -6.19
C HIS A 255 27.77 4.40 -6.96
N HIS A 256 26.44 4.54 -6.97
CA HIS A 256 25.55 3.71 -7.78
C HIS A 256 25.82 3.87 -9.28
N LEU A 257 25.94 5.11 -9.75
CA LEU A 257 26.24 5.41 -11.17
C LEU A 257 27.57 4.80 -11.60
N ARG A 258 28.62 4.94 -10.80
CA ARG A 258 29.95 4.34 -11.08
C ARG A 258 29.86 2.82 -11.13
N MET A 259 29.21 2.18 -10.15
CA MET A 259 29.02 0.72 -10.14
C MET A 259 28.24 0.22 -11.34
N ILE A 260 27.17 0.95 -11.73
CA ILE A 260 26.38 0.60 -12.91
C ILE A 260 27.18 0.75 -14.20
N ALA A 261 28.00 1.79 -14.31
CA ALA A 261 28.88 2.00 -15.45
C ALA A 261 29.94 0.89 -15.58
N GLU A 262 30.50 0.45 -14.45
CA GLU A 262 31.56 -0.59 -14.43
C GLU A 262 31.01 -2.01 -14.61
N ARG A 263 29.91 -2.35 -13.94
CA ARG A 263 29.44 -3.74 -13.79
C ARG A 263 28.06 -4.00 -14.38
N GLY A 264 27.36 -2.97 -14.81
CA GLY A 264 26.02 -3.02 -15.35
C GLY A 264 24.92 -3.03 -14.26
N LEU A 265 23.72 -2.65 -14.65
CA LEU A 265 22.54 -2.50 -13.78
C LEU A 265 22.20 -3.80 -13.01
N ILE A 266 22.26 -4.97 -13.67
CA ILE A 266 21.93 -6.25 -13.03
C ILE A 266 22.91 -6.61 -11.91
N ALA A 267 24.20 -6.30 -12.10
CA ALA A 267 25.20 -6.53 -11.05
C ALA A 267 24.98 -5.60 -9.85
N TRP A 268 24.67 -4.32 -10.11
CA TRP A 268 24.31 -3.37 -9.08
C TRP A 268 23.05 -3.82 -8.29
N GLN A 269 21.98 -4.21 -8.97
CA GLN A 269 20.75 -4.71 -8.32
C GLN A 269 20.99 -5.89 -7.38
N LYS A 270 21.90 -6.78 -7.74
CA LYS A 270 22.26 -7.93 -6.89
C LYS A 270 23.12 -7.50 -5.70
N ALA A 271 24.10 -6.65 -5.95
CA ALA A 271 25.05 -6.22 -4.92
C ALA A 271 24.42 -5.30 -3.88
N SER A 272 23.53 -4.41 -4.30
CA SER A 272 22.83 -3.47 -3.43
C SER A 272 21.65 -4.07 -2.66
N GLY A 273 21.11 -5.23 -3.05
CA GLY A 273 19.89 -5.77 -2.47
C GLY A 273 18.61 -5.15 -3.05
N TYR A 274 18.69 -4.33 -4.09
CA TYR A 274 17.54 -3.69 -4.75
C TYR A 274 16.44 -4.68 -5.17
N ASN A 275 16.78 -5.95 -5.38
CA ASN A 275 15.82 -7.00 -5.72
C ASN A 275 14.70 -7.18 -4.67
N LEU A 276 14.89 -6.70 -3.43
CA LEU A 276 13.85 -6.69 -2.40
C LEU A 276 12.63 -5.86 -2.82
N ARG A 277 12.79 -4.90 -3.74
CA ARG A 277 11.70 -4.08 -4.27
C ARG A 277 10.51 -4.90 -4.79
N ALA A 278 10.75 -6.08 -5.33
CA ALA A 278 9.67 -6.96 -5.78
C ALA A 278 8.62 -7.28 -4.68
N LYS A 279 8.98 -7.14 -3.41
CA LYS A 279 8.05 -7.37 -2.28
C LYS A 279 7.01 -6.25 -2.15
N VAL A 280 7.33 -4.99 -2.47
CA VAL A 280 6.32 -3.92 -2.45
C VAL A 280 5.30 -4.08 -3.58
N GLU A 281 5.73 -4.52 -4.76
CA GLU A 281 4.83 -4.86 -5.87
C GLU A 281 3.87 -5.99 -5.47
N ALA A 282 4.38 -7.01 -4.76
CA ALA A 282 3.54 -8.08 -4.20
C ALA A 282 2.54 -7.56 -3.16
N SER A 283 2.93 -6.58 -2.33
CA SER A 283 2.05 -5.93 -1.35
C SER A 283 0.96 -5.09 -2.02
N ILE A 284 1.28 -4.34 -3.07
CA ILE A 284 0.31 -3.63 -3.90
C ILE A 284 -0.67 -4.61 -4.57
N SER A 285 -0.16 -5.71 -5.11
CA SER A 285 -0.99 -6.76 -5.72
C SER A 285 -1.92 -7.41 -4.69
N ARG A 286 -1.43 -7.62 -3.45
CA ARG A 286 -2.23 -8.10 -2.33
C ARG A 286 -3.31 -7.10 -1.96
N TYR A 287 -2.99 -5.80 -1.85
CA TYR A 287 -3.95 -4.74 -1.60
C TYR A 287 -5.10 -4.79 -2.61
N LYS A 288 -4.77 -4.72 -3.91
CA LYS A 288 -5.78 -4.73 -4.98
C LYS A 288 -6.63 -5.99 -5.01
N ARG A 289 -6.08 -7.14 -4.67
CA ARG A 289 -6.81 -8.42 -4.66
C ARG A 289 -7.72 -8.58 -3.45
N VAL A 290 -7.28 -8.12 -2.27
CA VAL A 290 -7.98 -8.34 -1.01
C VAL A 290 -8.93 -7.18 -0.69
N ILE A 291 -8.52 -5.95 -0.90
CA ILE A 291 -9.31 -4.74 -0.62
C ILE A 291 -10.07 -4.29 -1.86
N GLY A 292 -9.39 -4.29 -3.00
CA GLY A 292 -9.91 -3.83 -4.29
C GLY A 292 -9.03 -2.74 -4.89
N ASP A 293 -9.32 -2.40 -6.14
CA ASP A 293 -8.63 -1.34 -6.91
C ASP A 293 -9.42 -0.02 -6.96
N THR A 294 -10.48 0.06 -6.15
CA THR A 294 -11.45 1.16 -6.18
C THR A 294 -11.72 1.69 -4.78
N LEU A 295 -11.53 3.00 -4.58
CA LEU A 295 -11.92 3.70 -3.36
C LEU A 295 -13.44 3.92 -3.37
N ARG A 296 -14.09 3.61 -2.25
CA ARG A 296 -15.53 3.81 -2.05
C ARG A 296 -15.86 5.16 -1.41
N SER A 297 -14.89 5.74 -0.75
CA SER A 297 -14.95 7.08 -0.16
C SER A 297 -14.86 8.16 -1.25
N ARG A 298 -15.37 9.37 -0.95
CA ARG A 298 -15.51 10.44 -1.94
C ARG A 298 -14.90 11.77 -1.50
N THR A 299 -14.34 11.83 -0.32
CA THR A 299 -13.67 13.03 0.19
C THR A 299 -12.28 12.65 0.68
N ASP A 300 -11.32 13.54 0.53
CA ASP A 300 -9.92 13.29 0.88
C ASP A 300 -9.78 12.68 2.28
N ARG A 301 -10.50 13.22 3.25
CA ARG A 301 -10.46 12.73 4.64
C ARG A 301 -11.02 11.31 4.79
N THR A 302 -12.12 10.97 4.10
CA THR A 302 -12.67 9.61 4.14
C THR A 302 -11.85 8.64 3.32
N GLU A 303 -11.18 9.10 2.25
CA GLU A 303 -10.25 8.31 1.47
C GLU A 303 -9.01 7.94 2.30
N ALA A 304 -8.44 8.91 3.05
CA ALA A 304 -7.34 8.66 3.98
C ALA A 304 -7.73 7.63 5.06
N THR A 305 -8.90 7.77 5.67
CA THR A 305 -9.43 6.79 6.63
C THR A 305 -9.59 5.40 6.00
N GLU A 306 -10.12 5.32 4.77
CA GLU A 306 -10.29 4.06 4.04
C GLU A 306 -8.93 3.38 3.78
N ILE A 307 -7.93 4.14 3.38
CA ILE A 307 -6.56 3.63 3.16
C ILE A 307 -5.91 3.14 4.45
N ALA A 308 -6.00 3.92 5.53
CA ALA A 308 -5.43 3.55 6.83
C ALA A 308 -6.06 2.26 7.37
N LEU A 309 -7.39 2.14 7.29
CA LEU A 309 -8.11 0.91 7.68
C LEU A 309 -7.74 -0.27 6.78
N ALA A 310 -7.54 -0.05 5.48
CA ALA A 310 -7.13 -1.08 4.53
C ALA A 310 -5.75 -1.63 4.88
N ALA A 311 -4.79 -0.75 5.15
CA ALA A 311 -3.44 -1.12 5.54
C ALA A 311 -3.43 -1.91 6.86
N ALA A 312 -4.15 -1.40 7.88
CA ALA A 312 -4.30 -2.09 9.17
C ALA A 312 -4.96 -3.49 9.01
N THR A 313 -5.98 -3.59 8.17
CA THR A 313 -6.67 -4.86 7.86
C THR A 313 -5.70 -5.86 7.20
N LEU A 314 -4.91 -5.41 6.22
CA LEU A 314 -3.93 -6.25 5.54
C LEU A 314 -2.82 -6.72 6.49
N ASN A 315 -2.34 -5.86 7.38
CA ASN A 315 -1.36 -6.22 8.39
C ASN A 315 -1.94 -7.25 9.37
N ARG A 316 -3.17 -7.06 9.85
CA ARG A 316 -3.86 -8.05 10.68
C ARG A 316 -4.01 -9.40 9.97
N MET A 317 -4.39 -9.41 8.68
CA MET A 317 -4.43 -10.64 7.88
C MET A 317 -3.05 -11.30 7.73
N LEU A 318 -1.99 -10.51 7.65
CA LEU A 318 -0.61 -11.00 7.59
C LEU A 318 -0.20 -11.65 8.91
N GLY A 319 -0.55 -11.04 10.04
CA GLY A 319 -0.32 -11.57 11.40
C GLY A 319 -1.04 -12.88 11.68
N LEU A 320 -2.18 -13.16 11.00
CA LEU A 320 -2.85 -14.46 11.11
C LEU A 320 -2.05 -15.62 10.51
N GLY A 321 -1.13 -15.33 9.61
CA GLY A 321 -0.23 -16.28 8.98
C GLY A 321 0.07 -15.96 7.51
N ARG A 322 1.28 -16.30 7.12
CA ARG A 322 1.83 -16.08 5.76
C ARG A 322 2.47 -17.36 5.23
N PRO A 323 2.52 -17.55 3.90
CA PRO A 323 3.19 -18.70 3.33
C PRO A 323 4.71 -18.56 3.48
N SER A 324 5.36 -19.65 3.81
CA SER A 324 6.82 -19.80 3.73
C SER A 324 7.17 -20.52 2.43
N TYR A 325 8.17 -20.02 1.71
CA TYR A 325 8.53 -20.55 0.41
C TYR A 325 9.95 -21.12 0.39
N VAL A 326 10.11 -22.24 -0.28
CA VAL A 326 11.41 -22.76 -0.68
C VAL A 326 11.49 -22.78 -2.20
N ARG A 327 12.61 -22.30 -2.73
CA ARG A 327 12.90 -22.41 -4.15
C ARG A 327 13.17 -23.85 -4.50
N ILE A 328 12.46 -24.35 -5.51
CA ILE A 328 12.70 -25.67 -6.12
C ILE A 328 13.36 -25.43 -7.47
N ALA A 329 14.34 -26.27 -7.78
CA ALA A 329 15.13 -26.16 -9.02
C ALA A 329 14.26 -26.24 -10.28
#